data_29d917d07368ce9ead87c761d47f2979
#
_entry.id   29d917d07368ce9ead87c761d47f2979
#
_cell.length_a   1.000
_cell.length_b   1.000
_cell.length_c   1.000
_cell.angle_alpha   90.00
_cell.angle_beta   90.00
_cell.angle_gamma   90.00
#
_symmetry.space_group_name_H-M   'P 1'
#
loop_
_entity.id
_entity.type
_entity.pdbx_description
1 polymer ?
#
loop_
_entity_poly.entity_id
_entity_poly.type
_entity_poly.pdbx_seq_one_letter_code
_entity_poly.pdbx_strand_id
1 'polypeptide(L)'
;GLIGMKAAEGLVKICKSVDVVELAPRVLPSILDKTSARQVKKHLENNGIKFHLENTVVKAQSKGKHITGVTLKDGKTLKCDLLVLAVGVRPQCELAESAGLEVNRGIITDIHTMQTSDKDIYAAGDCTVSVDMLDGSKKIIALWPNAVQQGRVAGYQMASESNTVDGTY
;
A
#
# COMPACT_ATOMS: atom_id res chain seq x y z
N GLY A 1 -8.03 1.31 -3.01
CA GLY A 1 -6.93 0.35 -3.28
C GLY A 1 -7.17 -1.03 -2.67
N LEU A 2 -6.24 -1.99 -2.89
CA LEU A 2 -6.41 -3.40 -2.48
C LEU A 2 -6.63 -3.56 -0.96
N ILE A 3 -5.85 -2.87 -0.14
CA ILE A 3 -5.96 -2.92 1.33
C ILE A 3 -7.35 -2.49 1.78
N GLY A 4 -7.85 -1.38 1.24
CA GLY A 4 -9.20 -0.90 1.56
C GLY A 4 -10.30 -1.87 1.13
N MET A 5 -10.15 -2.53 -0.02
CA MET A 5 -11.09 -3.56 -0.48
C MET A 5 -11.11 -4.78 0.44
N LYS A 6 -9.93 -5.27 0.87
CA LYS A 6 -9.83 -6.39 1.81
C LYS A 6 -10.40 -6.04 3.20
N ALA A 7 -10.19 -4.81 3.66
CA ALA A 7 -10.82 -4.34 4.88
C ALA A 7 -12.36 -4.30 4.75
N ALA A 8 -12.89 -3.76 3.65
CA ALA A 8 -14.33 -3.71 3.40
C ALA A 8 -14.97 -5.10 3.33
N GLU A 9 -14.32 -6.06 2.66
CA GLU A 9 -14.77 -7.46 2.59
C GLU A 9 -14.83 -8.13 3.97
N GLY A 10 -13.90 -7.84 4.85
CA GLY A 10 -13.93 -8.31 6.24
C GLY A 10 -15.04 -7.64 7.07
N LEU A 11 -15.16 -6.32 6.94
CA LEU A 11 -16.09 -5.51 7.73
C LEU A 11 -17.56 -5.73 7.36
N VAL A 12 -17.90 -6.04 6.10
CA VAL A 12 -19.29 -6.26 5.68
C VAL A 12 -19.96 -7.40 6.43
N LYS A 13 -19.20 -8.34 6.98
CA LYS A 13 -19.70 -9.48 7.74
C LYS A 13 -20.14 -9.11 9.17
N ILE A 14 -19.65 -8.01 9.71
CA ILE A 14 -19.84 -7.62 11.12
C ILE A 14 -20.44 -6.21 11.29
N CYS A 15 -20.44 -5.40 10.24
CA CYS A 15 -21.02 -4.05 10.24
C CYS A 15 -22.41 -4.04 9.62
N LYS A 16 -23.27 -3.12 10.06
CA LYS A 16 -24.61 -2.93 9.47
C LYS A 16 -24.57 -2.41 8.03
N SER A 17 -23.57 -1.61 7.72
CA SER A 17 -23.30 -1.09 6.38
C SER A 17 -21.82 -0.78 6.22
N VAL A 18 -21.33 -0.93 4.99
CA VAL A 18 -19.96 -0.57 4.61
C VAL A 18 -20.04 0.30 3.38
N ASP A 19 -19.51 1.53 3.49
CA ASP A 19 -19.38 2.48 2.41
C ASP A 19 -17.90 2.62 2.06
N VAL A 20 -17.55 2.45 0.78
CA VAL A 20 -16.20 2.63 0.24
C VAL A 20 -16.15 3.91 -0.56
N VAL A 21 -15.29 4.84 -0.16
CA VAL A 21 -15.03 6.10 -0.87
C VAL A 21 -13.73 5.95 -1.65
N GLU A 22 -13.77 6.14 -2.97
CA GLU A 22 -12.63 5.99 -3.86
C GLU A 22 -12.51 7.22 -4.77
N LEU A 23 -11.32 7.80 -4.82
CA LEU A 23 -11.03 9.00 -5.61
C LEU A 23 -11.08 8.71 -7.12
N ALA A 24 -10.71 7.51 -7.52
CA ALA A 24 -10.69 7.10 -8.92
C ALA A 24 -12.11 6.79 -9.46
N PRO A 25 -12.29 6.81 -10.80
CA PRO A 25 -13.59 6.51 -11.42
C PRO A 25 -13.95 5.03 -11.43
N ARG A 26 -13.08 4.16 -10.90
CA ARG A 26 -13.32 2.71 -10.79
C ARG A 26 -12.60 2.10 -9.60
N VAL A 27 -13.06 0.95 -9.16
CA VAL A 27 -12.41 0.17 -8.10
C VAL A 27 -11.08 -0.41 -8.62
N LEU A 28 -10.07 -0.48 -7.73
CA LEU A 28 -8.75 -1.07 -7.99
C LEU A 28 -8.09 -0.59 -9.30
N PRO A 29 -8.00 0.72 -9.54
CA PRO A 29 -7.62 1.29 -10.85
C PRO A 29 -6.20 0.94 -11.29
N SER A 30 -5.30 0.62 -10.35
CA SER A 30 -3.90 0.27 -10.61
C SER A 30 -3.69 -1.19 -11.01
N ILE A 31 -4.68 -2.07 -10.80
CA ILE A 31 -4.53 -3.52 -11.01
C ILE A 31 -5.62 -4.13 -11.89
N LEU A 32 -6.74 -3.42 -12.13
CA LEU A 32 -7.84 -3.93 -12.96
C LEU A 32 -8.13 -3.00 -14.14
N ASP A 33 -8.43 -3.59 -15.29
CA ASP A 33 -9.02 -2.88 -16.39
C ASP A 33 -10.48 -2.46 -16.11
N LYS A 34 -11.09 -1.73 -17.04
CA LYS A 34 -12.48 -1.23 -16.89
C LYS A 34 -13.50 -2.36 -16.77
N THR A 35 -13.33 -3.45 -17.49
CA THR A 35 -14.28 -4.56 -17.53
C THR A 35 -14.21 -5.35 -16.24
N SER A 36 -13.02 -5.75 -15.83
CA SER A 36 -12.76 -6.49 -14.57
C SER A 36 -13.17 -5.67 -13.34
N ALA A 37 -12.84 -4.37 -13.32
CA ALA A 37 -13.24 -3.46 -12.23
C ALA A 37 -14.76 -3.38 -12.09
N ARG A 38 -15.52 -3.37 -13.21
CA ARG A 38 -16.98 -3.37 -13.19
C ARG A 38 -17.55 -4.67 -12.60
N GLN A 39 -16.98 -5.81 -12.98
CA GLN A 39 -17.41 -7.12 -12.46
C GLN A 39 -17.16 -7.22 -10.95
N VAL A 40 -15.95 -6.85 -10.49
CA VAL A 40 -15.59 -6.84 -9.08
C VAL A 40 -16.49 -5.88 -8.30
N LYS A 41 -16.71 -4.66 -8.78
CA LYS A 41 -17.62 -3.70 -8.14
C LYS A 41 -19.01 -4.30 -7.97
N LYS A 42 -19.60 -4.85 -9.05
CA LYS A 42 -20.93 -5.48 -9.01
C LYS A 42 -21.00 -6.62 -8.00
N HIS A 43 -19.96 -7.47 -7.96
CA HIS A 43 -19.90 -8.57 -6.99
C HIS A 43 -19.88 -8.05 -5.55
N LEU A 44 -19.08 -7.03 -5.26
CA LEU A 44 -18.99 -6.43 -3.93
C LEU A 44 -20.29 -5.70 -3.52
N GLU A 45 -20.95 -5.02 -4.47
CA GLU A 45 -22.26 -4.40 -4.25
C GLU A 45 -23.34 -5.44 -3.91
N ASN A 46 -23.36 -6.57 -4.60
CA ASN A 46 -24.24 -7.69 -4.30
C ASN A 46 -24.00 -8.29 -2.91
N ASN A 47 -22.80 -8.08 -2.35
CA ASN A 47 -22.42 -8.50 -1.00
C ASN A 47 -22.55 -7.37 0.05
N GLY A 48 -23.28 -6.28 -0.25
CA GLY A 48 -23.65 -5.26 0.73
C GLY A 48 -22.68 -4.08 0.87
N ILE A 49 -21.64 -3.98 0.01
CA ILE A 49 -20.73 -2.84 0.00
C ILE A 49 -21.30 -1.74 -0.92
N LYS A 50 -21.31 -0.50 -0.44
CA LYS A 50 -21.70 0.67 -1.23
C LYS A 50 -20.46 1.45 -1.69
N PHE A 51 -20.46 1.92 -2.94
CA PHE A 51 -19.34 2.66 -3.52
C PHE A 51 -19.70 4.12 -3.80
N HIS A 52 -18.79 5.01 -3.42
CA HIS A 52 -18.78 6.44 -3.76
C HIS A 52 -17.49 6.71 -4.55
N LEU A 53 -17.54 6.52 -5.86
CA LEU A 53 -16.42 6.74 -6.78
C LEU A 53 -16.26 8.23 -7.12
N GLU A 54 -15.09 8.61 -7.65
CA GLU A 54 -14.73 10.00 -7.99
C GLU A 54 -14.88 10.96 -6.80
N ASN A 55 -14.77 10.42 -5.59
CA ASN A 55 -15.05 11.12 -4.35
C ASN A 55 -13.97 10.88 -3.30
N THR A 56 -13.91 11.76 -2.33
CA THR A 56 -13.00 11.64 -1.18
C THR A 56 -13.63 12.24 0.07
N VAL A 57 -13.16 11.82 1.23
CA VAL A 57 -13.54 12.41 2.51
C VAL A 57 -12.79 13.73 2.68
N VAL A 58 -13.52 14.83 2.85
CA VAL A 58 -12.94 16.16 3.08
C VAL A 58 -13.03 16.59 4.54
N LYS A 59 -13.94 15.99 5.32
CA LYS A 59 -14.10 16.33 6.73
C LYS A 59 -14.63 15.13 7.50
N ALA A 60 -14.04 14.84 8.66
CA ALA A 60 -14.59 13.93 9.65
C ALA A 60 -15.39 14.72 10.71
N GLN A 61 -16.50 14.14 11.16
CA GLN A 61 -17.36 14.70 12.21
C GLN A 61 -17.22 13.81 13.43
N SER A 62 -17.11 14.42 14.62
CA SER A 62 -16.97 13.68 15.87
C SER A 62 -17.79 14.32 16.98
N LYS A 63 -18.17 13.51 17.97
CA LYS A 63 -18.73 13.94 19.25
C LYS A 63 -17.86 13.36 20.36
N GLY A 64 -17.09 14.24 21.00
CA GLY A 64 -16.02 13.80 21.90
C GLY A 64 -14.97 12.99 21.16
N LYS A 65 -14.70 11.77 21.65
CA LYS A 65 -13.71 10.85 21.05
C LYS A 65 -14.30 9.91 19.97
N HIS A 66 -15.60 10.02 19.66
CA HIS A 66 -16.28 9.11 18.74
C HIS A 66 -16.56 9.81 17.41
N ILE A 67 -16.23 9.15 16.30
CA ILE A 67 -16.64 9.59 14.97
C ILE A 67 -18.15 9.39 14.82
N THR A 68 -18.81 10.35 14.16
CA THR A 68 -20.26 10.30 13.92
C THR A 68 -20.61 10.35 12.44
N GLY A 69 -19.64 10.70 11.60
CA GLY A 69 -19.83 10.77 10.16
C GLY A 69 -18.67 11.40 9.44
N VAL A 70 -18.78 11.43 8.12
CA VAL A 70 -17.83 12.08 7.22
C VAL A 70 -18.57 12.89 6.15
N THR A 71 -17.97 14.00 5.73
CA THR A 71 -18.45 14.77 4.59
C THR A 71 -17.56 14.47 3.39
N LEU A 72 -18.17 14.17 2.26
CA LEU A 72 -17.50 13.89 1.00
C LEU A 72 -17.29 15.19 0.19
N LYS A 73 -16.41 15.12 -0.83
CA LYS A 73 -16.11 16.24 -1.72
C LYS A 73 -17.34 16.78 -2.46
N ASP A 74 -18.30 15.93 -2.79
CA ASP A 74 -19.58 16.30 -3.43
C ASP A 74 -20.60 16.93 -2.46
N GLY A 75 -20.24 17.11 -1.18
CA GLY A 75 -21.09 17.67 -0.13
C GLY A 75 -21.96 16.64 0.59
N LYS A 76 -22.02 15.39 0.14
CA LYS A 76 -22.78 14.33 0.78
C LYS A 76 -22.19 14.00 2.15
N THR A 77 -23.04 13.78 3.13
CA THR A 77 -22.63 13.30 4.46
C THR A 77 -23.01 11.84 4.65
N LEU A 78 -22.05 11.02 5.09
CA LEU A 78 -22.24 9.64 5.47
C LEU A 78 -22.12 9.53 6.99
N LYS A 79 -23.12 8.95 7.66
CA LYS A 79 -23.02 8.59 9.08
C LYS A 79 -22.16 7.35 9.23
N CYS A 80 -21.23 7.36 10.16
CA CYS A 80 -20.38 6.19 10.44
C CYS A 80 -19.87 6.23 11.89
N ASP A 81 -19.65 5.05 12.44
CA ASP A 81 -19.08 4.84 13.78
C ASP A 81 -17.60 4.40 13.67
N LEU A 82 -17.16 4.03 12.46
CA LEU A 82 -15.79 3.64 12.15
C LEU A 82 -15.36 4.25 10.81
N LEU A 83 -14.17 4.84 10.76
CA LEU A 83 -13.51 5.28 9.53
C LEU A 83 -12.18 4.56 9.39
N VAL A 84 -12.02 3.82 8.29
CA VAL A 84 -10.76 3.16 7.93
C VAL A 84 -10.07 3.96 6.83
N LEU A 85 -8.86 4.44 7.11
CA LEU A 85 -8.03 5.17 6.15
C LEU A 85 -7.08 4.18 5.45
N ALA A 86 -7.38 3.88 4.19
CA ALA A 86 -6.58 2.98 3.34
C ALA A 86 -6.13 3.71 2.06
N VAL A 87 -5.53 4.90 2.24
CA VAL A 87 -5.15 5.82 1.17
C VAL A 87 -3.73 5.59 0.63
N GLY A 88 -3.11 4.49 1.01
CA GLY A 88 -1.76 4.11 0.64
C GLY A 88 -0.76 4.29 1.78
N VAL A 89 0.47 3.87 1.49
CA VAL A 89 1.61 3.94 2.41
C VAL A 89 2.80 4.59 1.70
N ARG A 90 3.73 5.10 2.50
CA ARG A 90 5.03 5.59 2.01
C ARG A 90 6.13 4.84 2.74
N PRO A 91 7.23 4.50 2.07
CA PRO A 91 8.41 3.98 2.73
C PRO A 91 8.91 4.93 3.82
N GLN A 92 9.30 4.35 4.96
CA GLN A 92 9.90 5.12 6.06
C GLN A 92 11.41 5.22 5.80
N CYS A 93 11.86 6.33 5.24
CA CYS A 93 13.24 6.53 4.82
C CYS A 93 14.01 7.57 5.68
N GLU A 94 13.38 8.22 6.66
CA GLU A 94 13.95 9.32 7.45
C GLU A 94 15.28 8.94 8.10
N LEU A 95 15.42 7.72 8.63
CA LEU A 95 16.66 7.25 9.22
C LEU A 95 17.78 7.15 8.18
N ALA A 96 17.49 6.60 7.01
CA ALA A 96 18.44 6.46 5.90
C ALA A 96 18.86 7.84 5.35
N GLU A 97 17.89 8.76 5.18
CA GLU A 97 18.17 10.14 4.75
C GLU A 97 19.04 10.87 5.76
N SER A 98 18.77 10.73 7.08
CA SER A 98 19.57 11.37 8.13
C SER A 98 20.99 10.79 8.23
N ALA A 99 21.17 9.54 7.83
CA ALA A 99 22.48 8.89 7.71
C ALA A 99 23.22 9.21 6.41
N GLY A 100 22.64 10.03 5.53
CA GLY A 100 23.25 10.40 4.24
C GLY A 100 23.20 9.32 3.17
N LEU A 101 22.36 8.30 3.32
CA LEU A 101 22.18 7.24 2.33
C LEU A 101 21.39 7.74 1.11
N GLU A 102 21.62 7.12 -0.03
CA GLU A 102 20.87 7.42 -1.25
C GLU A 102 19.42 6.93 -1.16
N VAL A 103 18.48 7.88 -1.31
CA VAL A 103 17.02 7.63 -1.25
C VAL A 103 16.33 8.24 -2.46
N ASN A 104 15.47 7.47 -3.11
CA ASN A 104 14.55 7.92 -4.15
C ASN A 104 13.19 7.23 -3.98
N ARG A 105 12.26 7.86 -3.27
CA ARG A 105 10.99 7.29 -2.80
C ARG A 105 11.15 6.10 -1.85
N GLY A 106 12.23 5.38 -1.89
CA GLY A 106 12.68 4.28 -1.05
C GLY A 106 14.20 4.28 -1.01
N ILE A 107 14.79 3.50 -0.10
CA ILE A 107 16.24 3.38 0.05
C ILE A 107 16.79 2.66 -1.19
N ILE A 108 17.78 3.25 -1.84
CA ILE A 108 18.47 2.63 -2.98
C ILE A 108 19.41 1.56 -2.48
N THR A 109 19.27 0.36 -3.03
CA THR A 109 20.15 -0.78 -2.73
C THR A 109 20.65 -1.42 -4.02
N ASP A 110 21.78 -2.09 -3.93
CA ASP A 110 22.17 -3.07 -4.95
C ASP A 110 21.19 -4.26 -4.88
N ILE A 111 20.62 -4.64 -6.03
CA ILE A 111 19.55 -5.65 -6.09
C ILE A 111 20.02 -7.07 -5.79
N HIS A 112 21.32 -7.34 -5.84
CA HIS A 112 21.91 -8.66 -5.60
C HIS A 112 22.43 -8.84 -4.18
N THR A 113 22.77 -7.74 -3.51
CA THR A 113 23.41 -7.75 -2.18
C THR A 113 22.58 -7.07 -1.11
N MET A 114 21.61 -6.26 -1.49
CA MET A 114 20.84 -5.38 -0.60
C MET A 114 21.70 -4.32 0.13
N GLN A 115 22.93 -4.08 -0.34
CA GLN A 115 23.84 -3.06 0.18
C GLN A 115 23.34 -1.67 -0.24
N THR A 116 23.40 -0.71 0.64
CA THR A 116 23.05 0.70 0.35
C THR A 116 24.21 1.46 -0.30
N SER A 117 24.11 2.77 -0.40
CA SER A 117 25.24 3.63 -0.80
C SER A 117 26.40 3.62 0.20
N ASP A 118 26.19 3.18 1.43
CA ASP A 118 27.23 2.88 2.41
C ASP A 118 27.48 1.37 2.44
N LYS A 119 28.75 0.96 2.26
CA LYS A 119 29.16 -0.46 2.17
C LYS A 119 28.91 -1.27 3.45
N ASP A 120 28.74 -0.62 4.59
CA ASP A 120 28.56 -1.27 5.87
C ASP A 120 27.06 -1.29 6.29
N ILE A 121 26.17 -0.73 5.44
CA ILE A 121 24.74 -0.64 5.71
C ILE A 121 23.93 -1.37 4.64
N TYR A 122 22.99 -2.18 5.09
CA TYR A 122 22.05 -2.94 4.25
C TYR A 122 20.62 -2.51 4.52
N ALA A 123 19.76 -2.57 3.50
CA ALA A 123 18.33 -2.32 3.64
C ALA A 123 17.51 -3.35 2.85
N ALA A 124 16.35 -3.73 3.40
CA ALA A 124 15.50 -4.74 2.81
C ALA A 124 14.01 -4.46 3.09
N GLY A 125 13.13 -4.98 2.27
CA GLY A 125 11.67 -4.91 2.43
C GLY A 125 11.04 -3.67 1.84
N ASP A 126 9.87 -3.30 2.34
CA ASP A 126 8.99 -2.27 1.78
C ASP A 126 9.60 -0.87 1.74
N CYS A 127 10.69 -0.63 2.47
CA CYS A 127 11.41 0.63 2.45
C CYS A 127 12.41 0.76 1.30
N THR A 128 12.69 -0.30 0.53
CA THR A 128 13.68 -0.32 -0.54
C THR A 128 13.08 -0.16 -1.93
N VAL A 129 13.91 0.32 -2.86
CA VAL A 129 13.59 0.32 -4.29
C VAL A 129 14.02 -1.02 -4.89
N SER A 130 13.08 -1.70 -5.53
CA SER A 130 13.30 -2.94 -6.27
C SER A 130 13.25 -2.71 -7.79
N VAL A 131 13.64 -3.71 -8.55
CA VAL A 131 13.50 -3.74 -10.02
C VAL A 131 12.35 -4.69 -10.37
N ASP A 132 11.40 -4.21 -11.16
CA ASP A 132 10.34 -5.05 -11.71
C ASP A 132 10.89 -5.90 -12.85
N MET A 133 10.74 -7.22 -12.75
CA MET A 133 11.26 -8.17 -13.75
C MET A 133 10.56 -8.05 -15.11
N LEU A 134 9.33 -7.50 -15.16
CA LEU A 134 8.56 -7.43 -16.40
C LEU A 134 9.01 -6.29 -17.31
N ASP A 135 9.38 -5.15 -16.72
CA ASP A 135 9.67 -3.93 -17.47
C ASP A 135 11.01 -3.28 -17.12
N GLY A 136 11.75 -3.84 -16.16
CA GLY A 136 13.03 -3.32 -15.69
C GLY A 136 12.92 -2.00 -14.91
N SER A 137 11.71 -1.55 -14.62
CA SER A 137 11.49 -0.27 -13.91
C SER A 137 11.85 -0.36 -12.43
N LYS A 138 12.47 0.70 -11.91
CA LYS A 138 12.75 0.83 -10.48
C LYS A 138 11.51 1.35 -9.76
N LYS A 139 10.99 0.59 -8.80
CA LYS A 139 9.80 0.95 -8.02
C LYS A 139 9.77 0.27 -6.65
N ILE A 140 8.91 0.77 -5.77
CA ILE A 140 8.62 0.09 -4.50
C ILE A 140 7.73 -1.12 -4.80
N ILE A 141 8.17 -2.30 -4.40
CA ILE A 141 7.43 -3.56 -4.53
C ILE A 141 7.18 -4.09 -3.12
N ALA A 142 6.15 -3.55 -2.47
CA ALA A 142 5.78 -3.86 -1.09
C ALA A 142 5.00 -5.18 -1.02
N LEU A 143 5.72 -6.29 -1.14
CA LEU A 143 5.19 -7.65 -1.06
C LEU A 143 5.94 -8.45 -0.01
N TRP A 144 5.23 -9.20 0.81
CA TRP A 144 5.81 -10.05 1.86
C TRP A 144 6.89 -11.01 1.35
N PRO A 145 6.69 -11.77 0.25
CA PRO A 145 7.73 -12.67 -0.26
C PRO A 145 9.01 -11.93 -0.65
N ASN A 146 8.87 -10.75 -1.27
CA ASN A 146 9.98 -9.90 -1.66
C ASN A 146 10.78 -9.41 -0.42
N ALA A 147 10.07 -8.92 0.60
CA ALA A 147 10.69 -8.46 1.85
C ALA A 147 11.49 -9.59 2.54
N VAL A 148 10.91 -10.81 2.58
CA VAL A 148 11.59 -11.99 3.15
C VAL A 148 12.85 -12.35 2.36
N GLN A 149 12.77 -12.36 1.03
CA GLN A 149 13.88 -12.67 0.16
C GLN A 149 15.02 -11.66 0.31
N GLN A 150 14.71 -10.38 0.23
CA GLN A 150 15.68 -9.29 0.43
C GLN A 150 16.32 -9.36 1.82
N GLY A 151 15.53 -9.60 2.87
CA GLY A 151 16.07 -9.75 4.23
C GLY A 151 17.02 -10.92 4.38
N ARG A 152 16.76 -12.05 3.68
CA ARG A 152 17.69 -13.20 3.65
C ARG A 152 18.99 -12.84 2.95
N VAL A 153 18.93 -12.18 1.79
CA VAL A 153 20.12 -11.73 1.06
C VAL A 153 20.95 -10.80 1.92
N ALA A 154 20.35 -9.77 2.50
CA ALA A 154 21.04 -8.84 3.40
C ALA A 154 21.72 -9.58 4.56
N GLY A 155 21.01 -10.55 5.18
CA GLY A 155 21.54 -11.35 6.29
C GLY A 155 22.77 -12.19 5.88
N TYR A 156 22.73 -12.84 4.72
CA TYR A 156 23.85 -13.60 4.21
C TYR A 156 25.05 -12.69 3.87
N GLN A 157 24.81 -11.55 3.27
CA GLN A 157 25.87 -10.59 2.96
C GLN A 157 26.55 -10.04 4.24
N MET A 158 25.76 -9.70 5.26
CA MET A 158 26.30 -9.28 6.56
C MET A 158 27.10 -10.37 7.27
N ALA A 159 26.74 -11.65 7.07
CA ALA A 159 27.48 -12.79 7.61
C ALA A 159 28.70 -13.17 6.76
N SER A 160 29.02 -12.43 5.68
CA SER A 160 30.07 -12.73 4.71
C SER A 160 29.90 -14.09 4.01
N GLU A 161 28.69 -14.61 3.95
CA GLU A 161 28.33 -15.77 3.14
C GLU A 161 27.97 -15.31 1.72
N SER A 162 28.65 -15.85 0.71
CA SER A 162 28.48 -15.47 -0.70
C SER A 162 27.19 -16.09 -1.31
N ASN A 163 26.05 -15.72 -0.80
CA ASN A 163 24.75 -16.04 -1.40
C ASN A 163 24.15 -14.78 -2.04
N THR A 164 24.40 -14.61 -3.33
CA THR A 164 23.64 -13.62 -4.11
C THR A 164 22.32 -14.25 -4.55
N VAL A 165 21.21 -13.65 -4.20
CA VAL A 165 19.90 -13.98 -4.75
C VAL A 165 19.44 -12.77 -5.53
N ASP A 166 18.94 -13.03 -6.74
CA ASP A 166 18.37 -11.98 -7.56
C ASP A 166 17.15 -11.40 -6.84
N GLY A 167 17.24 -10.15 -6.38
CA GLY A 167 16.18 -9.43 -5.64
C GLY A 167 15.08 -8.90 -6.55
N THR A 168 14.98 -9.42 -7.78
CA THR A 168 13.96 -9.05 -8.76
C THR A 168 12.75 -9.97 -8.65
N TYR A 169 11.55 -9.36 -8.68
CA TYR A 169 10.26 -10.03 -8.82
C TYR A 169 9.41 -9.38 -9.92
#